data_8806cd87a81e8edea28c3d40b7a0f7a1
#
_entry.id   8806cd87a81e8edea28c3d40b7a0f7a1
#
_cell.length_a   1.000
_cell.length_b   1.000
_cell.length_c   1.000
_cell.angle_alpha   90.00
_cell.angle_beta   90.00
_cell.angle_gamma   90.00
#
_symmetry.space_group_name_H-M   'P 1'
#
loop_
_entity.id
_entity.type
_entity.pdbx_description
1 polymer ?
#
loop_
_entity_poly.entity_id
_entity_poly.type
_entity_poly.pdbx_seq_one_letter_code
_entity_poly.pdbx_strand_id
1 'polypeptide(L)'
;MAKAIVFMKATAAEAAAVIRDIPKQKKIPMVLAPDAFTPTTLPAQPVYMLTFQGIDVAIENREGSVRSGVDPDGKPWQTRMLYPYGYVSRSEGADGDEVDCYVGPSQQAENVYVIHQRKAGKWTEYDEDKCMLGFDSIEDAKLAYMKHYNDPRFLGEVTTIPVAEFKRKVAATKKAPGMIKALVVFPAAQTATKK
;
A
#
# COMPACT_ATOMS: atom_id res chain seq x y z
N MET A 1 -22.90 -39.89 8.08
CA MET A 1 -21.95 -40.49 7.13
C MET A 1 -21.13 -39.35 6.48
N ALA A 2 -19.88 -39.21 6.89
CA ALA A 2 -18.99 -38.18 6.35
C ALA A 2 -18.36 -38.68 5.04
N LYS A 3 -18.49 -37.93 3.96
CA LYS A 3 -17.78 -38.21 2.69
C LYS A 3 -16.37 -37.67 2.78
N ALA A 4 -15.37 -38.55 2.75
CA ALA A 4 -13.97 -38.18 2.62
C ALA A 4 -13.70 -37.66 1.20
N ILE A 5 -13.15 -36.45 1.10
CA ILE A 5 -12.64 -35.90 -0.16
C ILE A 5 -11.21 -36.41 -0.31
N VAL A 6 -10.96 -37.26 -1.29
CA VAL A 6 -9.62 -37.75 -1.66
C VAL A 6 -8.99 -36.75 -2.62
N PHE A 7 -7.95 -36.05 -2.18
CA PHE A 7 -7.10 -35.27 -3.08
C PHE A 7 -6.16 -36.22 -3.83
N MET A 8 -6.41 -36.43 -5.12
CA MET A 8 -5.46 -37.12 -6.01
C MET A 8 -4.34 -36.11 -6.39
N LYS A 9 -3.11 -36.43 -6.00
CA LYS A 9 -1.92 -35.72 -6.50
C LYS A 9 -1.70 -36.12 -7.96
N ALA A 10 -1.86 -35.16 -8.89
CA ALA A 10 -1.44 -35.36 -10.28
C ALA A 10 0.08 -35.53 -10.35
N THR A 11 0.54 -36.52 -11.13
CA THR A 11 1.96 -36.76 -11.35
C THR A 11 2.53 -35.78 -12.38
N ALA A 12 3.84 -35.55 -12.34
CA ALA A 12 4.53 -34.65 -13.29
C ALA A 12 4.35 -35.06 -14.79
N ALA A 13 4.01 -36.32 -15.04
CA ALA A 13 3.73 -36.84 -16.40
C ALA A 13 2.35 -36.41 -16.93
N GLU A 14 1.34 -36.27 -16.05
CA GLU A 14 0.00 -35.81 -16.43
C GLU A 14 -0.01 -34.28 -16.69
N ALA A 15 0.82 -33.51 -16.00
CA ALA A 15 1.01 -32.08 -16.27
C ALA A 15 1.67 -31.81 -17.62
N ALA A 16 2.55 -32.72 -18.10
CA ALA A 16 3.24 -32.57 -19.39
C ALA A 16 2.34 -32.87 -20.61
N ALA A 17 1.25 -33.63 -20.43
CA ALA A 17 0.33 -33.97 -21.51
C ALA A 17 -0.61 -32.80 -21.87
N VAL A 18 -0.93 -31.92 -20.93
CA VAL A 18 -1.85 -30.78 -21.15
C VAL A 18 -1.20 -29.64 -21.94
N ILE A 19 0.15 -29.59 -22.02
CA ILE A 19 0.87 -28.48 -22.69
C ILE A 19 0.99 -28.70 -24.21
N ARG A 20 0.64 -29.87 -24.76
CA ARG A 20 0.87 -30.20 -26.20
C ARG A 20 -0.21 -29.71 -27.15
N ASP A 21 -1.38 -29.23 -26.65
CA ASP A 21 -2.50 -28.85 -27.50
C ASP A 21 -2.89 -27.35 -27.41
N ILE A 22 -1.94 -26.45 -27.14
CA ILE A 22 -2.19 -25.02 -27.31
C ILE A 22 -1.97 -24.66 -28.76
N PRO A 23 -3.02 -24.31 -29.53
CA PRO A 23 -2.84 -23.88 -30.93
C PRO A 23 -1.98 -22.63 -30.95
N LYS A 24 -0.91 -22.65 -31.79
CA LYS A 24 -0.05 -21.47 -32.03
C LYS A 24 -0.93 -20.30 -32.43
N GLN A 25 -1.13 -19.35 -31.52
CA GLN A 25 -1.85 -18.13 -31.82
C GLN A 25 -1.16 -17.41 -32.98
N LYS A 26 -1.95 -17.20 -34.05
CA LYS A 26 -1.59 -16.40 -35.20
C LYS A 26 -1.21 -15.00 -34.69
N LYS A 27 0.00 -14.53 -34.98
CA LYS A 27 0.43 -13.16 -34.68
C LYS A 27 -0.56 -12.18 -35.28
N ILE A 28 -1.35 -11.53 -34.45
CA ILE A 28 -2.15 -10.39 -34.85
C ILE A 28 -1.17 -9.22 -35.04
N PRO A 29 -1.07 -8.60 -36.21
CA PRO A 29 -0.22 -7.43 -36.37
C PRO A 29 -0.77 -6.31 -35.47
N MET A 30 0.05 -5.83 -34.52
CA MET A 30 -0.25 -4.67 -33.70
C MET A 30 -0.17 -3.45 -34.61
N VAL A 31 -1.33 -2.98 -35.07
CA VAL A 31 -1.45 -1.68 -35.74
C VAL A 31 -1.29 -0.63 -34.63
N LEU A 32 -0.11 -0.02 -34.55
CA LEU A 32 0.11 1.22 -33.84
C LEU A 32 -0.71 2.30 -34.53
N ALA A 33 -1.84 2.69 -33.95
CA ALA A 33 -2.46 3.96 -34.32
C ALA A 33 -1.59 5.08 -33.72
N PRO A 34 -1.03 5.98 -34.54
CA PRO A 34 -0.44 7.19 -34.04
C PRO A 34 -1.56 8.19 -33.85
N ASP A 35 -1.97 8.46 -32.61
CA ASP A 35 -2.59 9.76 -32.31
C ASP A 35 -2.75 9.93 -30.79
N ALA A 36 -1.95 10.86 -30.28
CA ALA A 36 -2.24 11.81 -29.23
C ALA A 36 -3.22 11.34 -28.13
N PHE A 37 -2.75 10.46 -27.23
CA PHE A 37 -3.33 10.38 -25.92
C PHE A 37 -2.86 11.60 -25.12
N THR A 38 -3.64 12.68 -25.21
CA THR A 38 -3.54 13.78 -24.25
C THR A 38 -4.13 13.24 -22.96
N PRO A 39 -3.37 13.06 -21.86
CA PRO A 39 -3.96 12.68 -20.60
C PRO A 39 -4.82 13.85 -20.11
N THR A 40 -6.11 13.74 -20.29
CA THR A 40 -7.05 14.59 -19.55
C THR A 40 -6.99 14.09 -18.12
N THR A 41 -6.24 14.80 -17.28
CA THR A 41 -6.21 14.57 -15.84
C THR A 41 -7.55 14.99 -15.23
N LEU A 42 -8.53 14.10 -15.33
CA LEU A 42 -9.63 14.10 -14.38
C LEU A 42 -9.04 13.62 -13.04
N PRO A 43 -9.39 14.25 -11.91
CA PRO A 43 -8.97 13.72 -10.61
C PRO A 43 -9.35 12.24 -10.55
N ALA A 44 -8.40 11.39 -10.20
CA ALA A 44 -8.60 9.95 -10.16
C ALA A 44 -9.74 9.66 -9.18
N GLN A 45 -10.89 9.26 -9.70
CA GLN A 45 -12.00 8.84 -8.84
C GLN A 45 -11.64 7.50 -8.22
N PRO A 46 -11.93 7.29 -6.92
CA PRO A 46 -11.66 6.02 -6.28
C PRO A 46 -12.40 4.89 -7.00
N VAL A 47 -11.71 3.78 -7.24
CA VAL A 47 -12.28 2.62 -7.94
C VAL A 47 -13.36 1.96 -7.08
N TYR A 48 -13.17 1.95 -5.75
CA TYR A 48 -14.15 1.51 -4.75
C TYR A 48 -13.77 1.99 -3.35
N MET A 49 -14.75 1.94 -2.43
CA MET A 49 -14.54 2.20 -1.02
C MET A 49 -14.34 0.89 -0.27
N LEU A 50 -13.43 0.90 0.71
CA LEU A 50 -13.16 -0.19 1.63
C LEU A 50 -13.19 0.34 3.06
N THR A 51 -13.67 -0.45 4.01
CA THR A 51 -13.57 -0.11 5.43
C THR A 51 -12.66 -1.10 6.14
N PHE A 52 -11.56 -0.60 6.70
CA PHE A 52 -10.65 -1.38 7.55
C PHE A 52 -10.86 -1.01 9.02
N GLN A 53 -11.44 -1.91 9.80
CA GLN A 53 -11.72 -1.70 11.23
C GLN A 53 -12.38 -0.33 11.53
N GLY A 54 -13.26 0.17 10.67
CA GLY A 54 -13.92 1.48 10.81
C GLY A 54 -13.10 2.67 10.31
N ILE A 55 -12.02 2.43 9.58
CA ILE A 55 -11.29 3.43 8.78
C ILE A 55 -11.80 3.31 7.35
N ASP A 56 -12.38 4.38 6.81
CA ASP A 56 -12.84 4.43 5.43
C ASP A 56 -11.65 4.73 4.51
N VAL A 57 -11.43 3.87 3.54
CA VAL A 57 -10.34 3.95 2.57
C VAL A 57 -10.92 4.04 1.17
N ALA A 58 -10.51 5.05 0.43
CA ALA A 58 -10.81 5.18 -1.00
C ALA A 58 -9.69 4.50 -1.80
N ILE A 59 -10.03 3.40 -2.49
CA ILE A 59 -9.05 2.64 -3.28
C ILE A 59 -8.98 3.16 -4.69
N GLU A 60 -7.82 3.61 -5.11
CA GLU A 60 -7.51 4.09 -6.45
C GLU A 60 -6.90 3.00 -7.33
N ASN A 61 -6.11 2.13 -6.73
CA ASN A 61 -5.41 1.05 -7.41
C ASN A 61 -5.74 -0.29 -6.75
N ARG A 62 -6.41 -1.16 -7.51
CA ARG A 62 -6.73 -2.52 -7.06
C ARG A 62 -5.47 -3.36 -6.98
N GLU A 63 -5.49 -4.39 -6.13
CA GLU A 63 -4.53 -5.48 -6.22
C GLU A 63 -4.47 -6.03 -7.66
N GLY A 64 -3.26 -6.26 -8.17
CA GLY A 64 -3.00 -6.75 -9.52
C GLY A 64 -3.02 -5.67 -10.62
N SER A 65 -3.55 -4.46 -10.36
CA SER A 65 -3.49 -3.35 -11.31
C SER A 65 -2.06 -2.82 -11.52
N VAL A 66 -1.85 -2.03 -12.56
CA VAL A 66 -0.59 -1.35 -12.81
C VAL A 66 -0.77 0.14 -12.53
N ARG A 67 0.03 0.68 -11.61
CA ARG A 67 0.19 2.10 -11.37
C ARG A 67 1.39 2.61 -12.14
N SER A 68 1.29 3.76 -12.79
CA SER A 68 2.37 4.37 -13.57
C SER A 68 2.44 5.87 -13.31
N GLY A 69 3.58 6.45 -13.59
CA GLY A 69 3.80 7.89 -13.47
C GLY A 69 5.11 8.30 -14.14
N VAL A 70 5.51 9.53 -13.89
CA VAL A 70 6.77 10.11 -14.36
C VAL A 70 7.49 10.66 -13.12
N ASP A 71 8.77 10.34 -12.97
CA ASP A 71 9.58 10.86 -11.88
C ASP A 71 9.97 12.34 -12.11
N PRO A 72 10.56 13.02 -11.11
CA PRO A 72 10.98 14.41 -11.25
C PRO A 72 11.98 14.68 -12.39
N ASP A 73 12.72 13.64 -12.82
CA ASP A 73 13.66 13.72 -13.94
C ASP A 73 12.99 13.48 -15.31
N GLY A 74 11.66 13.31 -15.32
CA GLY A 74 10.88 13.04 -16.55
C GLY A 74 10.92 11.59 -17.00
N LYS A 75 11.46 10.67 -16.20
CA LYS A 75 11.56 9.24 -16.53
C LYS A 75 10.27 8.50 -16.17
N PRO A 76 9.65 7.79 -17.12
CA PRO A 76 8.44 7.02 -16.83
C PRO A 76 8.76 5.81 -15.93
N TRP A 77 7.85 5.53 -15.00
CA TRP A 77 7.87 4.36 -14.16
C TRP A 77 6.52 3.65 -14.14
N GLN A 78 6.53 2.37 -13.82
CA GLN A 78 5.32 1.59 -13.56
C GLN A 78 5.59 0.53 -12.50
N THR A 79 4.57 0.22 -11.72
CA THR A 79 4.61 -0.86 -10.72
C THR A 79 3.30 -1.63 -10.71
N ARG A 80 3.38 -2.94 -10.51
CA ARG A 80 2.20 -3.76 -10.27
C ARG A 80 1.84 -3.67 -8.79
N MET A 81 0.60 -3.32 -8.52
CA MET A 81 0.09 -3.24 -7.15
C MET A 81 -0.14 -4.65 -6.59
N LEU A 82 0.58 -5.01 -5.54
CA LEU A 82 0.45 -6.30 -4.84
C LEU A 82 -0.61 -6.27 -3.74
N TYR A 83 -1.04 -5.07 -3.36
CA TYR A 83 -2.10 -4.82 -2.38
C TYR A 83 -2.97 -3.66 -2.88
N PRO A 84 -4.24 -3.57 -2.47
CA PRO A 84 -5.04 -2.38 -2.70
C PRO A 84 -4.33 -1.14 -2.16
N TYR A 85 -4.29 -0.08 -2.95
CA TYR A 85 -3.65 1.19 -2.63
C TYR A 85 -4.62 2.34 -2.89
N GLY A 86 -4.58 3.33 -2.05
CA GLY A 86 -5.35 4.55 -2.12
C GLY A 86 -5.12 5.41 -0.89
N TYR A 87 -6.13 6.06 -0.37
CA TYR A 87 -5.99 7.01 0.73
C TYR A 87 -7.06 6.86 1.81
N VAL A 88 -6.76 7.31 3.00
CA VAL A 88 -7.72 7.37 4.11
C VAL A 88 -8.68 8.54 3.88
N SER A 89 -9.97 8.25 3.76
CA SER A 89 -10.97 9.28 3.51
C SER A 89 -11.02 10.33 4.61
N ARG A 90 -11.16 11.59 4.23
CA ARG A 90 -11.26 12.73 5.15
C ARG A 90 -10.01 12.98 6.00
N SER A 91 -8.85 12.57 5.50
CA SER A 91 -7.54 12.89 6.06
C SER A 91 -6.85 13.99 5.25
N GLU A 92 -5.72 14.49 5.73
CA GLU A 92 -4.84 15.41 5.00
C GLU A 92 -3.39 15.18 5.46
N GLY A 93 -2.53 14.83 4.52
CA GLY A 93 -1.10 14.61 4.75
C GLY A 93 -0.31 15.92 4.88
N ALA A 94 0.99 15.79 5.07
CA ALA A 94 1.89 16.95 5.18
C ALA A 94 2.08 17.70 3.86
N ASP A 95 1.81 17.04 2.74
CA ASP A 95 1.87 17.55 1.37
C ASP A 95 0.57 18.23 0.90
N GLY A 96 -0.50 18.12 1.69
CA GLY A 96 -1.81 18.69 1.41
C GLY A 96 -2.77 17.75 0.68
N ASP A 97 -2.32 16.56 0.28
CA ASP A 97 -3.16 15.49 -0.27
C ASP A 97 -3.69 14.59 0.86
N GLU A 98 -4.63 13.70 0.58
CA GLU A 98 -5.09 12.71 1.56
C GLU A 98 -3.97 11.74 1.93
N VAL A 99 -4.01 11.22 3.17
CA VAL A 99 -3.02 10.28 3.70
C VAL A 99 -3.08 8.94 2.97
N ASP A 100 -2.03 8.63 2.24
CA ASP A 100 -1.88 7.41 1.45
C ASP A 100 -1.83 6.13 2.28
N CYS A 101 -2.44 5.05 1.77
CA CYS A 101 -2.37 3.77 2.43
C CYS A 101 -2.38 2.56 1.50
N TYR A 102 -1.77 1.48 1.99
CA TYR A 102 -1.91 0.11 1.47
C TYR A 102 -2.80 -0.70 2.42
N VAL A 103 -3.60 -1.61 1.86
CA VAL A 103 -4.45 -2.50 2.66
C VAL A 103 -4.02 -3.94 2.48
N GLY A 104 -3.41 -4.51 3.51
CA GLY A 104 -2.99 -5.90 3.59
C GLY A 104 -4.14 -6.85 3.93
N PRO A 105 -3.86 -8.15 3.98
CA PRO A 105 -4.88 -9.20 4.13
C PRO A 105 -5.43 -9.36 5.55
N SER A 106 -4.72 -8.88 6.58
CA SER A 106 -5.07 -9.12 7.98
C SER A 106 -6.10 -8.11 8.48
N GLN A 107 -7.37 -8.48 8.44
CA GLN A 107 -8.47 -7.63 8.94
C GLN A 107 -8.46 -7.45 10.46
N GLN A 108 -7.67 -8.23 11.19
CA GLN A 108 -7.55 -8.21 12.65
C GLN A 108 -6.21 -7.66 13.14
N ALA A 109 -5.41 -7.07 12.25
CA ALA A 109 -4.14 -6.47 12.64
C ALA A 109 -4.34 -5.44 13.75
N GLU A 110 -3.55 -5.54 14.81
CA GLU A 110 -3.66 -4.67 16.00
C GLU A 110 -3.04 -3.29 15.77
N ASN A 111 -2.06 -3.22 14.85
CA ASN A 111 -1.27 -2.02 14.60
C ASN A 111 -1.39 -1.56 13.14
N VAL A 112 -1.16 -0.27 12.94
CA VAL A 112 -0.85 0.35 11.66
C VAL A 112 0.64 0.71 11.67
N TYR A 113 1.34 0.41 10.58
CA TYR A 113 2.74 0.78 10.40
C TYR A 113 2.81 1.97 9.44
N VAL A 114 3.21 3.12 9.95
CA VAL A 114 3.33 4.35 9.17
C VAL A 114 4.76 4.49 8.68
N ILE A 115 4.98 4.37 7.39
CA ILE A 115 6.27 4.54 6.76
C ILE A 115 6.42 6.00 6.37
N HIS A 116 7.38 6.68 6.98
CA HIS A 116 7.73 8.08 6.65
C HIS A 116 8.63 8.06 5.41
N GLN A 117 8.00 8.12 4.23
CA GLN A 117 8.70 8.04 2.95
C GLN A 117 9.70 9.17 2.81
N ARG A 118 10.85 8.87 2.19
CA ARG A 118 11.88 9.85 1.88
C ARG A 118 11.70 10.39 0.47
N LYS A 119 12.05 11.65 0.29
CA LYS A 119 11.93 12.37 -0.97
C LYS A 119 12.93 11.86 -2.00
N ALA A 120 12.44 11.55 -3.20
CA ALA A 120 13.29 11.13 -4.32
C ALA A 120 14.41 12.13 -4.59
N GLY A 121 15.66 11.66 -4.71
CA GLY A 121 16.84 12.50 -4.91
C GLY A 121 17.32 13.26 -3.66
N LYS A 122 16.51 13.37 -2.61
CA LYS A 122 16.81 14.03 -1.34
C LYS A 122 16.58 13.09 -0.17
N TRP A 123 17.30 12.01 -0.12
CA TRP A 123 17.10 10.84 0.74
C TRP A 123 17.20 11.08 2.25
N THR A 124 17.47 12.29 2.68
CA THR A 124 17.44 12.74 4.08
C THR A 124 16.19 13.56 4.42
N GLU A 125 15.42 13.97 3.41
CA GLU A 125 14.20 14.74 3.60
C GLU A 125 12.98 13.81 3.64
N TYR A 126 12.04 14.13 4.52
CA TYR A 126 10.72 13.52 4.56
C TYR A 126 9.88 14.00 3.36
N ASP A 127 9.10 13.10 2.80
CA ASP A 127 8.15 13.37 1.71
C ASP A 127 6.70 13.30 2.23
N GLU A 128 6.23 12.10 2.48
CA GLU A 128 4.86 11.81 2.85
C GLU A 128 4.76 10.55 3.72
N ASP A 129 3.59 10.30 4.30
CA ASP A 129 3.31 9.08 5.06
C ASP A 129 2.61 8.03 4.19
N LYS A 130 3.12 6.79 4.21
CA LYS A 130 2.46 5.62 3.63
C LYS A 130 1.98 4.72 4.76
N CYS A 131 0.68 4.67 5.00
CA CYS A 131 0.08 3.89 6.07
C CYS A 131 -0.18 2.45 5.63
N MET A 132 0.42 1.50 6.33
CA MET A 132 0.28 0.07 6.06
C MET A 132 -0.81 -0.50 6.99
N LEU A 133 -2.03 -0.62 6.48
CA LEU A 133 -3.19 -1.18 7.18
C LEU A 133 -3.28 -2.68 6.94
N GLY A 134 -3.62 -3.48 7.95
CA GLY A 134 -3.87 -4.92 7.75
C GLY A 134 -2.61 -5.76 7.50
N PHE A 135 -1.49 -5.42 8.11
CA PHE A 135 -0.26 -6.21 8.17
C PHE A 135 0.00 -6.67 9.60
N ASP A 136 0.43 -7.93 9.78
CA ASP A 136 0.59 -8.52 11.10
C ASP A 136 1.91 -8.13 11.79
N SER A 137 2.93 -7.73 11.01
CA SER A 137 4.22 -7.31 11.53
C SER A 137 4.77 -6.09 10.79
N ILE A 138 5.72 -5.39 11.45
CA ILE A 138 6.46 -4.29 10.83
C ILE A 138 7.32 -4.79 9.65
N GLU A 139 7.82 -6.02 9.72
CA GLU A 139 8.61 -6.67 8.69
C GLU A 139 7.76 -6.92 7.43
N ASP A 140 6.54 -7.45 7.61
CA ASP A 140 5.59 -7.66 6.50
C ASP A 140 5.20 -6.34 5.84
N ALA A 141 4.92 -5.32 6.64
CA ALA A 141 4.60 -3.98 6.16
C ALA A 141 5.74 -3.37 5.34
N LYS A 142 6.99 -3.42 5.85
CA LYS A 142 8.17 -2.95 5.13
C LYS A 142 8.39 -3.73 3.84
N LEU A 143 8.27 -5.05 3.88
CA LEU A 143 8.44 -5.91 2.71
C LEU A 143 7.37 -5.60 1.64
N ALA A 144 6.12 -5.46 2.05
CA ALA A 144 5.02 -5.09 1.16
C ALA A 144 5.28 -3.73 0.50
N TYR A 145 5.66 -2.71 1.28
CA TYR A 145 6.01 -1.40 0.76
C TYR A 145 7.16 -1.49 -0.26
N MET A 146 8.28 -2.11 0.11
CA MET A 146 9.48 -2.20 -0.72
C MET A 146 9.26 -2.92 -2.06
N LYS A 147 8.30 -3.83 -2.15
CA LYS A 147 7.93 -4.49 -3.42
C LYS A 147 7.32 -3.54 -4.46
N HIS A 148 6.91 -2.34 -4.07
CA HIS A 148 6.34 -1.32 -4.96
C HIS A 148 7.36 -0.25 -5.39
N TYR A 149 8.56 -0.26 -4.83
CA TYR A 149 9.62 0.72 -5.10
C TYR A 149 10.87 0.05 -5.65
N ASN A 150 11.54 0.71 -6.58
CA ASN A 150 12.79 0.25 -7.20
C ASN A 150 14.04 0.70 -6.45
N ASP A 151 13.90 1.57 -5.45
CA ASP A 151 15.01 2.10 -4.67
C ASP A 151 14.73 1.98 -3.17
N PRO A 152 15.58 1.25 -2.41
CA PRO A 152 15.35 1.04 -0.97
C PRO A 152 15.46 2.33 -0.15
N ARG A 153 16.02 3.40 -0.69
CA ARG A 153 16.16 4.68 -0.01
C ARG A 153 14.85 5.41 0.21
N PHE A 154 13.77 5.04 -0.51
CA PHE A 154 12.43 5.53 -0.22
C PHE A 154 11.94 5.15 1.18
N LEU A 155 12.39 4.00 1.71
CA LEU A 155 12.01 3.55 3.05
C LEU A 155 12.69 4.43 4.11
N GLY A 156 11.91 5.27 4.76
CA GLY A 156 12.33 6.07 5.90
C GLY A 156 12.11 5.37 7.23
N GLU A 157 11.94 6.16 8.28
CA GLU A 157 11.55 5.67 9.60
C GLU A 157 10.15 5.05 9.56
N VAL A 158 9.89 4.07 10.42
CA VAL A 158 8.57 3.44 10.52
C VAL A 158 8.04 3.61 11.94
N THR A 159 6.87 4.21 12.04
CA THR A 159 6.15 4.36 13.31
C THR A 159 5.10 3.25 13.44
N THR A 160 5.12 2.49 14.53
CA THR A 160 4.08 1.52 14.88
C THR A 160 3.03 2.19 15.76
N ILE A 161 1.77 2.13 15.36
CA ILE A 161 0.67 2.79 16.08
C ILE A 161 -0.48 1.79 16.23
N PRO A 162 -1.04 1.56 17.43
CA PRO A 162 -2.28 0.79 17.58
C PRO A 162 -3.42 1.37 16.73
N VAL A 163 -4.23 0.51 16.10
CA VAL A 163 -5.32 0.94 15.21
C VAL A 163 -6.24 1.98 15.86
N ALA A 164 -6.57 1.80 17.14
CA ALA A 164 -7.42 2.76 17.85
C ALA A 164 -6.79 4.14 18.00
N GLU A 165 -5.47 4.23 18.18
CA GLU A 165 -4.73 5.49 18.22
C GLU A 165 -4.60 6.09 16.82
N PHE A 166 -4.29 5.27 15.81
CA PHE A 166 -4.20 5.70 14.42
C PHE A 166 -5.49 6.39 13.95
N LYS A 167 -6.66 5.82 14.25
CA LYS A 167 -7.96 6.43 13.92
C LYS A 167 -8.09 7.87 14.45
N ARG A 168 -7.68 8.10 15.69
CA ARG A 168 -7.73 9.44 16.29
C ARG A 168 -6.77 10.40 15.61
N LYS A 169 -5.56 9.92 15.32
CA LYS A 169 -4.51 10.74 14.68
C LYS A 169 -4.87 11.10 13.25
N VAL A 170 -5.26 10.14 12.43
CA VAL A 170 -5.63 10.39 11.03
C VAL A 170 -6.87 11.28 10.93
N ALA A 171 -7.84 11.16 11.83
CA ALA A 171 -8.98 12.07 11.86
C ALA A 171 -8.59 13.50 12.26
N ALA A 172 -7.53 13.67 13.03
CA ALA A 172 -7.04 14.99 13.44
C ALA A 172 -6.22 15.68 12.33
N THR A 173 -5.67 14.95 11.37
CA THR A 173 -4.83 15.51 10.28
C THR A 173 -5.57 16.55 9.47
N LYS A 174 -6.88 16.39 9.24
CA LYS A 174 -7.69 17.38 8.52
C LYS A 174 -7.67 18.77 9.15
N LYS A 175 -7.41 18.88 10.48
CA LYS A 175 -7.31 20.16 11.20
C LYS A 175 -5.87 20.61 11.40
N ALA A 176 -4.94 19.67 11.42
CA ALA A 176 -3.52 19.86 11.62
C ALA A 176 -2.74 18.85 10.76
N PRO A 177 -2.60 19.12 9.46
CA PRO A 177 -1.83 18.27 8.55
C PRO A 177 -0.39 18.08 9.03
N GLY A 178 0.18 16.91 8.80
CA GLY A 178 1.56 16.63 9.18
C GLY A 178 1.85 15.14 9.37
N MET A 179 3.09 14.87 9.68
CA MET A 179 3.59 13.51 9.90
C MET A 179 2.87 12.81 11.07
N ILE A 180 2.39 11.59 10.84
CA ILE A 180 1.67 10.78 11.83
C ILE A 180 2.66 10.02 12.71
N LYS A 181 2.89 10.51 13.93
CA LYS A 181 3.82 9.91 14.91
C LYS A 181 3.10 9.22 16.06
N ALA A 182 3.71 8.18 16.65
CA ALA A 182 3.24 7.61 17.91
C ALA A 182 3.30 8.64 19.06
N LEU A 183 2.38 8.50 20.02
CA LEU A 183 2.49 9.25 21.28
C LEU A 183 3.60 8.62 22.12
N VAL A 184 4.66 9.38 22.39
CA VAL A 184 5.66 8.99 23.38
C VAL A 184 5.09 9.38 24.76
N VAL A 185 4.52 8.41 25.48
CA VAL A 185 4.12 8.61 26.87
C VAL A 185 5.35 8.38 27.73
N PHE A 186 5.97 9.46 28.21
CA PHE A 186 6.95 9.33 29.27
C PHE A 186 6.21 8.96 30.57
N PRO A 187 6.56 7.85 31.24
CA PRO A 187 5.99 7.59 32.57
C PRO A 187 6.37 8.75 33.47
N ALA A 188 5.37 9.32 34.16
CA ALA A 188 5.61 10.39 35.13
C ALA A 188 6.66 9.88 36.13
N ALA A 189 7.72 10.66 36.30
CA ALA A 189 8.77 10.34 37.28
C ALA A 189 8.09 10.16 38.64
N GLN A 190 8.19 8.94 39.21
CA GLN A 190 7.72 8.70 40.56
C GLN A 190 8.56 9.57 41.49
N THR A 191 8.00 10.64 42.00
CA THR A 191 8.60 11.43 43.07
C THR A 191 8.70 10.52 44.30
N ALA A 192 9.92 10.00 44.55
CA ALA A 192 10.21 9.26 45.76
C ALA A 192 9.99 10.19 46.95
N THR A 193 8.89 10.01 47.67
CA THR A 193 8.64 10.67 48.96
C THR A 193 9.66 10.10 49.96
N LYS A 194 10.73 10.83 50.22
CA LYS A 194 11.62 10.53 51.33
C LYS A 194 10.81 10.72 52.62
N LYS A 195 10.67 9.63 53.40
CA LYS A 195 10.28 9.65 54.78
C LYS A 195 11.45 10.07 55.64
#